data_cda26193e994fb978ed6432b0817f146
#
_entry.id   cda26193e994fb978ed6432b0817f146
#
_cell.length_a   1.000
_cell.length_b   1.000
_cell.length_c   1.000
_cell.angle_alpha   90.00
_cell.angle_beta   90.00
_cell.angle_gamma   90.00
#
_symmetry.space_group_name_H-M   'P 1'
#
loop_
_entity.id
_entity.type
_entity.pdbx_description
1 polymer ?
#
loop_
_entity_poly.entity_id
_entity_poly.type
_entity_poly.pdbx_seq_one_letter_code
_entity_poly.pdbx_strand_id
1 'polypeptide(L)'
;SAGHTQLGMNSISAVGLAVELYDGVEENPTTAHVLQGLEIARQFEPDLLVGLGGGSAMDCAKGINFVYSCGGEISDYHGVGKATAGMLPMIAVPTTSGTGSETQSFALISDKDTHQKMACGDKRATFKAAILDPLTTATQPLQVTAATGIDAISHAVESYVTRKRTGLSMELSLEAWQLLSGS
;
A
#
# COMPACT_ATOMS: atom_id res chain seq x y z
N SER A 1 10.65 -14.83 4.43
CA SER A 1 9.54 -14.47 3.53
C SER A 1 8.78 -15.73 3.14
N ALA A 2 7.46 -15.63 2.98
CA ALA A 2 6.60 -16.78 2.65
C ALA A 2 6.68 -17.23 1.16
N GLY A 3 7.68 -16.77 0.41
CA GLY A 3 7.87 -17.12 -1.00
C GLY A 3 6.98 -16.35 -1.98
N HIS A 4 6.12 -15.45 -1.51
CA HIS A 4 5.20 -14.67 -2.38
C HIS A 4 5.93 -13.84 -3.43
N THR A 5 7.08 -13.25 -3.07
CA THR A 5 7.90 -12.45 -3.98
C THR A 5 8.37 -13.28 -5.18
N GLN A 6 8.89 -14.49 -4.91
CA GLN A 6 9.35 -15.38 -5.98
C GLN A 6 8.21 -15.83 -6.89
N LEU A 7 7.04 -16.13 -6.32
CA LEU A 7 5.84 -16.47 -7.11
C LEU A 7 5.41 -15.30 -8.00
N GLY A 8 5.39 -14.09 -7.48
CA GLY A 8 5.05 -12.89 -8.24
C GLY A 8 6.04 -12.65 -9.39
N MET A 9 7.34 -12.70 -9.12
CA MET A 9 8.37 -12.55 -10.14
C MET A 9 8.26 -13.62 -11.24
N ASN A 10 8.07 -14.88 -10.85
CA ASN A 10 7.90 -15.98 -11.81
C ASN A 10 6.68 -15.77 -12.69
N SER A 11 5.55 -15.32 -12.11
CA SER A 11 4.32 -15.05 -12.86
C SER A 11 4.48 -13.95 -13.89
N ILE A 12 5.18 -12.87 -13.54
CA ILE A 12 5.45 -11.74 -14.45
C ILE A 12 6.42 -12.18 -15.56
N SER A 13 7.50 -12.85 -15.20
CA SER A 13 8.50 -13.33 -16.15
C SER A 13 7.94 -14.38 -17.12
N ALA A 14 7.01 -15.22 -16.68
CA ALA A 14 6.39 -16.25 -17.50
C ALA A 14 5.59 -15.71 -18.71
N VAL A 15 5.15 -14.45 -18.62
CA VAL A 15 4.47 -13.75 -19.72
C VAL A 15 5.42 -12.85 -20.54
N GLY A 16 6.72 -12.96 -20.31
CA GLY A 16 7.75 -12.25 -21.08
C GLY A 16 7.95 -10.79 -20.69
N LEU A 17 7.42 -10.36 -19.54
CA LEU A 17 7.64 -9.01 -19.01
C LEU A 17 8.95 -8.95 -18.20
N ALA A 18 9.71 -7.87 -18.37
CA ALA A 18 10.84 -7.58 -17.51
C ALA A 18 10.34 -7.21 -16.11
N VAL A 19 11.05 -7.66 -15.07
CA VAL A 19 10.71 -7.38 -13.69
C VAL A 19 11.96 -7.12 -12.88
N GLU A 20 11.90 -6.11 -12.03
CA GLU A 20 12.93 -5.77 -11.06
C GLU A 20 12.32 -5.76 -9.65
N LEU A 21 13.06 -6.22 -8.68
CA LEU A 21 12.59 -6.39 -7.31
C LEU A 21 13.26 -5.39 -6.36
N TYR A 22 12.44 -4.72 -5.56
CA TYR A 22 12.86 -4.05 -4.34
C TYR A 22 12.21 -4.73 -3.13
N ASP A 23 13.00 -5.41 -2.30
CA ASP A 23 12.55 -6.14 -1.11
C ASP A 23 13.10 -5.59 0.21
N GLY A 24 13.74 -4.41 0.17
CA GLY A 24 14.30 -3.73 1.34
C GLY A 24 13.28 -3.02 2.24
N VAL A 25 11.97 -3.22 2.03
CA VAL A 25 10.93 -2.55 2.81
C VAL A 25 10.72 -3.27 4.15
N GLU A 26 10.77 -2.50 5.23
CA GLU A 26 10.45 -2.95 6.58
C GLU A 26 9.06 -2.45 7.03
N GLU A 27 8.60 -2.95 8.18
CA GLU A 27 7.40 -2.42 8.83
C GLU A 27 7.55 -0.92 9.13
N ASN A 28 6.49 -0.14 8.88
CA ASN A 28 6.49 1.32 8.98
C ASN A 28 7.58 1.98 8.08
N PRO A 29 7.39 1.95 6.75
CA PRO A 29 8.40 2.40 5.81
C PRO A 29 8.81 3.85 6.05
N THR A 30 10.10 4.10 5.87
CA THR A 30 10.71 5.42 6.08
C THR A 30 11.06 6.11 4.77
N THR A 31 11.43 7.37 4.86
CA THR A 31 12.00 8.14 3.73
C THR A 31 13.21 7.44 3.12
N ALA A 32 14.02 6.72 3.92
CA ALA A 32 15.15 5.96 3.42
C ALA A 32 14.73 4.78 2.53
N HIS A 33 13.68 4.04 2.89
CA HIS A 33 13.15 2.94 2.08
C HIS A 33 12.61 3.46 0.73
N VAL A 34 11.94 4.62 0.74
CA VAL A 34 11.46 5.27 -0.49
C VAL A 34 12.63 5.64 -1.41
N LEU A 35 13.72 6.20 -0.87
CA LEU A 35 14.90 6.57 -1.66
C LEU A 35 15.61 5.34 -2.25
N GLN A 36 15.76 4.26 -1.49
CA GLN A 36 16.36 3.02 -2.00
C GLN A 36 15.55 2.43 -3.17
N GLY A 37 14.22 2.33 -3.00
CA GLY A 37 13.37 1.85 -4.08
C GLY A 37 13.33 2.79 -5.29
N LEU A 38 13.45 4.11 -5.07
CA LEU A 38 13.55 5.10 -6.13
C LEU A 38 14.82 4.92 -6.98
N GLU A 39 15.96 4.61 -6.36
CA GLU A 39 17.22 4.35 -7.08
C GLU A 39 17.09 3.16 -8.04
N ILE A 40 16.47 2.07 -7.57
CA ILE A 40 16.18 0.89 -8.40
C ILE A 40 15.19 1.26 -9.53
N ALA A 41 14.11 1.97 -9.20
CA ALA A 41 13.13 2.39 -10.20
C ALA A 41 13.74 3.29 -11.29
N ARG A 42 14.65 4.19 -10.95
CA ARG A 42 15.34 5.06 -11.92
C ARG A 42 16.26 4.28 -12.87
N GLN A 43 16.86 3.19 -12.40
CA GLN A 43 17.72 2.34 -13.22
C GLN A 43 16.94 1.42 -14.14
N PHE A 44 15.82 0.92 -13.64
CA PHE A 44 14.97 -0.04 -14.37
C PHE A 44 13.97 0.65 -15.32
N GLU A 45 13.57 1.90 -15.02
CA GLU A 45 12.58 2.68 -15.78
C GLU A 45 11.24 1.94 -15.96
N PRO A 46 10.53 1.61 -14.87
CA PRO A 46 9.30 0.81 -14.94
C PRO A 46 8.15 1.59 -15.58
N ASP A 47 7.30 0.87 -16.32
CA ASP A 47 6.00 1.36 -16.80
C ASP A 47 4.87 1.15 -15.80
N LEU A 48 5.07 0.27 -14.81
CA LEU A 48 4.08 -0.15 -13.82
C LEU A 48 4.77 -0.54 -12.53
N LEU A 49 4.15 -0.25 -11.39
CA LEU A 49 4.60 -0.72 -10.08
C LEU A 49 3.65 -1.76 -9.50
N VAL A 50 4.20 -2.79 -8.86
CA VAL A 50 3.45 -3.81 -8.13
C VAL A 50 3.79 -3.70 -6.65
N GLY A 51 2.80 -3.38 -5.83
CA GLY A 51 2.89 -3.44 -4.37
C GLY A 51 2.50 -4.83 -3.88
N LEU A 52 3.47 -5.72 -3.66
CA LEU A 52 3.25 -7.07 -3.14
C LEU A 52 3.69 -7.14 -1.68
N GLY A 53 2.75 -7.36 -0.77
CA GLY A 53 3.03 -7.43 0.66
C GLY A 53 1.92 -6.87 1.53
N GLY A 54 2.24 -6.51 2.76
CA GLY A 54 1.32 -5.81 3.66
C GLY A 54 1.20 -4.31 3.35
N GLY A 55 0.47 -3.59 4.19
CA GLY A 55 0.27 -2.14 4.05
C GLY A 55 1.57 -1.36 3.87
N SER A 56 2.64 -1.74 4.60
CA SER A 56 3.96 -1.10 4.50
C SER A 56 4.57 -1.20 3.09
N ALA A 57 4.48 -2.36 2.44
CA ALA A 57 4.99 -2.54 1.09
C ALA A 57 4.19 -1.71 0.07
N MET A 58 2.87 -1.67 0.22
CA MET A 58 1.98 -0.87 -0.63
C MET A 58 2.20 0.63 -0.44
N ASP A 59 2.36 1.09 0.80
CA ASP A 59 2.63 2.50 1.09
C ASP A 59 4.01 2.93 0.58
N CYS A 60 5.03 2.07 0.71
CA CYS A 60 6.33 2.31 0.13
C CYS A 60 6.28 2.41 -1.40
N ALA A 61 5.55 1.50 -2.07
CA ALA A 61 5.36 1.56 -3.52
C ALA A 61 4.71 2.87 -3.98
N LYS A 62 3.69 3.34 -3.26
CA LYS A 62 3.09 4.68 -3.51
C LYS A 62 4.08 5.80 -3.27
N GLY A 63 4.87 5.73 -2.18
CA GLY A 63 5.90 6.72 -1.86
C GLY A 63 6.96 6.81 -2.95
N ILE A 64 7.46 5.66 -3.45
CA ILE A 64 8.38 5.59 -4.57
C ILE A 64 7.76 6.25 -5.81
N ASN A 65 6.49 5.92 -6.11
CA ASN A 65 5.79 6.46 -7.26
C ASN A 65 5.61 7.98 -7.20
N PHE A 66 5.33 8.55 -6.02
CA PHE A 66 5.29 10.00 -5.85
C PHE A 66 6.60 10.66 -6.30
N VAL A 67 7.73 10.19 -5.77
CA VAL A 67 9.02 10.80 -6.04
C VAL A 67 9.53 10.48 -7.45
N TYR A 68 9.29 9.26 -7.95
CA TYR A 68 9.65 8.87 -9.31
C TYR A 68 8.91 9.70 -10.37
N SER A 69 7.60 9.85 -10.21
CA SER A 69 6.75 10.51 -11.21
C SER A 69 6.74 12.04 -11.10
N CYS A 70 6.89 12.58 -9.90
CA CYS A 70 6.72 14.00 -9.64
C CYS A 70 8.01 14.71 -9.21
N GLY A 71 9.09 13.95 -8.90
CA GLY A 71 10.37 14.51 -8.43
C GLY A 71 10.35 14.90 -6.95
N GLY A 72 11.35 15.67 -6.53
CA GLY A 72 11.48 16.15 -5.14
C GLY A 72 11.75 15.03 -4.13
N GLU A 73 11.29 15.25 -2.91
CA GLU A 73 11.37 14.32 -1.79
C GLU A 73 9.96 13.92 -1.33
N ILE A 74 9.82 12.76 -0.68
CA ILE A 74 8.49 12.31 -0.22
C ILE A 74 7.87 13.25 0.81
N SER A 75 8.66 13.97 1.57
CA SER A 75 8.23 15.01 2.52
C SER A 75 7.48 16.17 1.85
N ASP A 76 7.77 16.48 0.60
CA ASP A 76 7.09 17.53 -0.16
C ASP A 76 5.60 17.22 -0.35
N TYR A 77 5.27 15.93 -0.36
CA TYR A 77 3.92 15.41 -0.57
C TYR A 77 3.11 15.22 0.72
N HIS A 78 3.67 15.55 1.88
CA HIS A 78 2.93 15.47 3.15
C HIS A 78 1.67 16.36 3.09
N GLY A 79 0.51 15.75 3.25
CA GLY A 79 -0.82 16.35 3.09
C GLY A 79 -1.59 15.73 1.92
N VAL A 80 -2.43 16.51 1.25
CA VAL A 80 -3.33 16.01 0.22
C VAL A 80 -3.21 16.81 -1.08
N GLY A 81 -3.22 16.11 -2.22
CA GLY A 81 -3.34 16.73 -3.55
C GLY A 81 -2.06 17.43 -4.03
N LYS A 82 -0.91 17.03 -3.55
CA LYS A 82 0.37 17.68 -3.88
C LYS A 82 1.14 17.04 -5.04
N ALA A 83 0.68 15.94 -5.62
CA ALA A 83 1.31 15.38 -6.81
C ALA A 83 1.27 16.40 -7.96
N THR A 84 2.40 16.59 -8.64
CA THR A 84 2.57 17.62 -9.69
C THR A 84 2.39 17.06 -11.09
N ALA A 85 2.49 15.74 -11.26
CA ALA A 85 2.40 15.04 -12.54
C ALA A 85 1.50 13.81 -12.47
N GLY A 86 1.28 13.15 -13.61
CA GLY A 86 0.68 11.82 -13.65
C GLY A 86 1.60 10.80 -13.00
N MET A 87 1.04 9.89 -12.22
CA MET A 87 1.79 8.81 -11.57
C MET A 87 1.69 7.53 -12.39
N LEU A 88 2.69 6.65 -12.29
CA LEU A 88 2.66 5.33 -12.93
C LEU A 88 1.43 4.53 -12.45
N PRO A 89 0.85 3.68 -13.30
CA PRO A 89 -0.15 2.74 -12.86
C PRO A 89 0.44 1.78 -11.82
N MET A 90 -0.38 1.36 -10.85
CA MET A 90 0.04 0.44 -9.80
C MET A 90 -0.97 -0.69 -9.64
N ILE A 91 -0.47 -1.89 -9.32
CA ILE A 91 -1.26 -3.06 -8.93
C ILE A 91 -0.92 -3.41 -7.48
N ALA A 92 -1.93 -3.66 -6.66
CA ALA A 92 -1.76 -4.14 -5.29
C ALA A 92 -1.96 -5.67 -5.23
N VAL A 93 -1.09 -6.35 -4.50
CA VAL A 93 -1.25 -7.77 -4.15
C VAL A 93 -1.02 -7.89 -2.64
N PRO A 94 -2.05 -7.65 -1.81
CA PRO A 94 -1.91 -7.68 -0.37
C PRO A 94 -1.65 -9.09 0.15
N THR A 95 -0.74 -9.19 1.11
CA THR A 95 -0.46 -10.43 1.88
C THR A 95 -0.92 -10.32 3.33
N THR A 96 -1.57 -9.22 3.69
CA THR A 96 -2.26 -8.99 4.96
C THR A 96 -3.68 -8.52 4.68
N SER A 97 -4.62 -8.85 5.55
CA SER A 97 -6.00 -8.37 5.46
C SER A 97 -6.31 -7.45 6.65
N GLY A 98 -6.81 -6.25 6.37
CA GLY A 98 -7.25 -5.29 7.39
C GLY A 98 -6.77 -3.87 7.19
N THR A 99 -5.55 -3.64 6.69
CA THR A 99 -5.00 -2.28 6.52
C THR A 99 -5.74 -1.45 5.46
N GLY A 100 -6.34 -2.09 4.45
CA GLY A 100 -7.03 -1.41 3.36
C GLY A 100 -6.12 -0.57 2.45
N SER A 101 -4.79 -0.70 2.57
CA SER A 101 -3.83 0.13 1.82
C SER A 101 -3.96 -0.08 0.29
N GLU A 102 -4.45 -1.22 -0.15
CA GLU A 102 -4.74 -1.53 -1.56
C GLU A 102 -5.86 -0.66 -2.16
N THR A 103 -6.73 -0.10 -1.33
CA THR A 103 -7.85 0.76 -1.76
C THR A 103 -7.65 2.24 -1.43
N GLN A 104 -6.67 2.57 -0.59
CA GLN A 104 -6.39 3.93 -0.16
C GLN A 104 -5.51 4.68 -1.15
N SER A 105 -5.69 6.00 -1.19
CA SER A 105 -4.87 6.93 -1.99
C SER A 105 -3.74 7.59 -1.18
N PHE A 106 -3.41 7.05 -0.02
CA PHE A 106 -2.39 7.57 0.88
C PHE A 106 -1.17 6.65 0.94
N ALA A 107 0.01 7.25 1.02
CA ALA A 107 1.25 6.61 1.45
C ALA A 107 1.58 7.10 2.87
N LEU A 108 1.69 6.20 3.83
CA LEU A 108 2.09 6.50 5.20
C LEU A 108 3.59 6.21 5.33
N ILE A 109 4.40 7.26 5.32
CA ILE A 109 5.86 7.17 5.35
C ILE A 109 6.37 7.92 6.58
N SER A 110 7.24 7.28 7.34
CA SER A 110 7.90 7.92 8.49
C SER A 110 9.17 8.64 8.05
N ASP A 111 9.39 9.82 8.57
CA ASP A 111 10.69 10.47 8.43
C ASP A 111 11.75 9.67 9.21
N LYS A 112 12.88 9.35 8.57
CA LYS A 112 13.91 8.47 9.16
C LYS A 112 14.61 9.08 10.38
N ASP A 113 14.68 10.43 10.46
CA ASP A 113 15.43 11.14 11.49
C ASP A 113 14.52 11.59 12.64
N THR A 114 13.33 12.11 12.31
CA THR A 114 12.38 12.65 13.29
C THR A 114 11.36 11.62 13.76
N HIS A 115 11.23 10.47 13.05
CA HIS A 115 10.20 9.45 13.23
C HIS A 115 8.76 9.97 13.07
N GLN A 116 8.59 11.18 12.54
CA GLN A 116 7.27 11.73 12.27
C GLN A 116 6.61 10.97 11.13
N LYS A 117 5.42 10.42 11.37
CA LYS A 117 4.63 9.75 10.35
C LYS A 117 3.94 10.78 9.45
N MET A 118 4.23 10.73 8.17
CA MET A 118 3.68 11.61 7.16
C MET A 118 2.61 10.86 6.35
N ALA A 119 1.45 11.48 6.18
CA ALA A 119 0.41 10.99 5.29
C ALA A 119 0.48 11.77 3.97
N CYS A 120 0.93 11.13 2.91
CA CYS A 120 1.05 11.69 1.57
C CYS A 120 -0.11 11.19 0.71
N GLY A 121 -1.13 12.02 0.51
CA GLY A 121 -2.39 11.64 -0.13
C GLY A 121 -2.61 12.30 -1.48
N ASP A 122 -2.90 11.50 -2.51
CA ASP A 122 -3.36 11.99 -3.81
C ASP A 122 -4.15 10.91 -4.54
N LYS A 123 -5.24 11.28 -5.21
CA LYS A 123 -6.05 10.32 -5.99
C LYS A 123 -5.24 9.57 -7.05
N ARG A 124 -4.15 10.15 -7.55
CA ARG A 124 -3.23 9.54 -8.52
C ARG A 124 -2.42 8.40 -7.92
N ALA A 125 -2.24 8.37 -6.59
CA ALA A 125 -1.54 7.32 -5.87
C ALA A 125 -2.42 6.08 -5.56
N THR A 126 -3.66 6.05 -6.05
CA THR A 126 -4.54 4.88 -5.90
C THR A 126 -4.08 3.76 -6.83
N PHE A 127 -4.04 2.55 -6.33
CA PHE A 127 -3.84 1.37 -7.17
C PHE A 127 -4.96 1.25 -8.22
N LYS A 128 -4.60 0.86 -9.44
CA LYS A 128 -5.56 0.67 -10.55
C LYS A 128 -6.29 -0.67 -10.46
N ALA A 129 -5.63 -1.66 -9.85
CA ALA A 129 -6.21 -2.96 -9.59
C ALA A 129 -5.67 -3.49 -8.26
N ALA A 130 -6.46 -4.29 -7.57
CA ALA A 130 -6.05 -5.07 -6.41
C ALA A 130 -6.35 -6.55 -6.68
N ILE A 131 -5.37 -7.40 -6.50
CA ILE A 131 -5.51 -8.86 -6.59
C ILE A 131 -5.67 -9.38 -5.17
N LEU A 132 -6.91 -9.68 -4.80
CA LEU A 132 -7.27 -10.16 -3.47
C LEU A 132 -7.32 -11.70 -3.47
N ASP A 133 -6.16 -12.32 -3.26
CA ASP A 133 -6.06 -13.77 -3.12
C ASP A 133 -5.94 -14.13 -1.63
N PRO A 134 -6.93 -14.79 -1.03
CA PRO A 134 -6.89 -15.16 0.38
C PRO A 134 -5.72 -16.10 0.73
N LEU A 135 -5.19 -16.84 -0.25
CA LEU A 135 -4.05 -17.72 -0.03
C LEU A 135 -2.77 -16.94 0.29
N THR A 136 -2.64 -15.71 -0.19
CA THR A 136 -1.48 -14.85 0.13
C THR A 136 -1.47 -14.45 1.60
N THR A 137 -2.64 -14.39 2.26
CA THR A 137 -2.76 -14.04 3.67
C THR A 137 -2.63 -15.24 4.62
N ALA A 138 -2.73 -16.47 4.10
CA ALA A 138 -2.67 -17.70 4.90
C ALA A 138 -1.32 -17.90 5.63
N THR A 139 -0.26 -17.25 5.14
CA THR A 139 1.07 -17.30 5.74
C THR A 139 1.35 -16.16 6.74
N GLN A 140 0.35 -15.33 6.99
CA GLN A 140 0.44 -14.19 7.91
C GLN A 140 0.65 -14.69 9.35
N PRO A 141 1.64 -14.17 10.11
CA PRO A 141 1.81 -14.50 11.52
C PRO A 141 0.56 -14.18 12.35
N LEU A 142 0.25 -15.00 13.34
CA LEU A 142 -0.93 -14.83 14.19
C LEU A 142 -1.02 -13.44 14.83
N GLN A 143 0.10 -12.88 15.28
CA GLN A 143 0.14 -11.53 15.85
C GLN A 143 -0.24 -10.45 14.83
N VAL A 144 0.20 -10.61 13.58
CA VAL A 144 -0.17 -9.69 12.49
C VAL A 144 -1.64 -9.86 12.14
N THR A 145 -2.15 -11.09 12.10
CA THR A 145 -3.58 -11.37 11.90
C THR A 145 -4.45 -10.67 12.95
N ALA A 146 -4.07 -10.79 14.23
CA ALA A 146 -4.80 -10.13 15.31
C ALA A 146 -4.76 -8.60 15.19
N ALA A 147 -3.58 -8.02 14.92
CA ALA A 147 -3.42 -6.58 14.78
C ALA A 147 -4.20 -6.02 13.59
N THR A 148 -4.09 -6.66 12.40
CA THR A 148 -4.80 -6.21 11.20
C THR A 148 -6.30 -6.48 11.28
N GLY A 149 -6.74 -7.49 12.02
CA GLY A 149 -8.15 -7.74 12.32
C GLY A 149 -8.77 -6.63 13.16
N ILE A 150 -8.08 -6.19 14.20
CA ILE A 150 -8.51 -5.02 15.01
C ILE A 150 -8.50 -3.74 14.17
N ASP A 151 -7.51 -3.57 13.30
CA ASP A 151 -7.43 -2.43 12.38
C ASP A 151 -8.64 -2.40 11.42
N ALA A 152 -9.02 -3.55 10.85
CA ALA A 152 -10.21 -3.67 10.01
C ALA A 152 -11.50 -3.31 10.78
N ILE A 153 -11.63 -3.76 12.02
CA ILE A 153 -12.76 -3.41 12.91
C ILE A 153 -12.79 -1.90 13.16
N SER A 154 -11.63 -1.30 13.46
CA SER A 154 -11.54 0.15 13.70
C SER A 154 -11.95 0.95 12.45
N HIS A 155 -11.50 0.54 11.27
CA HIS A 155 -11.89 1.17 10.02
C HIS A 155 -13.40 1.08 9.74
N ALA A 156 -14.03 -0.07 10.03
CA ALA A 156 -15.47 -0.22 9.90
C ALA A 156 -16.22 0.75 10.83
N VAL A 157 -15.82 0.82 12.11
CA VAL A 157 -16.44 1.75 13.07
C VAL A 157 -16.19 3.21 12.70
N GLU A 158 -14.95 3.59 12.41
CA GLU A 158 -14.59 4.97 12.07
C GLU A 158 -15.30 5.46 10.82
N SER A 159 -15.39 4.63 9.78
CA SER A 159 -16.09 4.98 8.54
C SER A 159 -17.59 5.16 8.75
N TYR A 160 -18.19 4.42 9.69
CA TYR A 160 -19.60 4.56 10.05
C TYR A 160 -19.90 5.83 10.83
N VAL A 161 -19.05 6.21 11.80
CA VAL A 161 -19.30 7.33 12.71
C VAL A 161 -18.72 8.67 12.22
N THR A 162 -17.83 8.67 11.24
CA THR A 162 -17.19 9.91 10.74
C THR A 162 -18.21 10.94 10.27
N ARG A 163 -17.90 12.23 10.46
CA ARG A 163 -18.74 13.32 9.93
C ARG A 163 -18.73 13.41 8.42
N LYS A 164 -17.75 12.80 7.74
CA LYS A 164 -17.60 12.75 6.27
C LYS A 164 -18.29 11.53 5.64
N ARG A 165 -19.06 10.76 6.42
CA ARG A 165 -19.75 9.57 5.94
C ARG A 165 -20.74 9.89 4.83
N THR A 166 -20.91 8.93 3.93
CA THR A 166 -21.93 8.92 2.87
C THR A 166 -22.86 7.72 3.10
N GLY A 167 -24.00 7.66 2.40
CA GLY A 167 -24.86 6.48 2.46
C GLY A 167 -24.11 5.20 2.12
N LEU A 168 -23.34 5.23 1.02
CA LEU A 168 -22.52 4.08 0.59
C LEU A 168 -21.46 3.68 1.63
N SER A 169 -20.72 4.64 2.22
CA SER A 169 -19.70 4.29 3.22
C SER A 169 -20.32 3.71 4.49
N MET A 170 -21.52 4.12 4.86
CA MET A 170 -22.24 3.56 6.01
C MET A 170 -22.70 2.12 5.74
N GLU A 171 -23.22 1.83 4.55
CA GLU A 171 -23.64 0.48 4.14
C GLU A 171 -22.44 -0.47 4.14
N LEU A 172 -21.35 -0.09 3.48
CA LEU A 172 -20.12 -0.87 3.42
C LEU A 172 -19.49 -1.09 4.82
N SER A 173 -19.55 -0.07 5.68
CA SER A 173 -19.04 -0.19 7.06
C SER A 173 -19.86 -1.18 7.89
N LEU A 174 -21.19 -1.16 7.73
CA LEU A 174 -22.08 -2.10 8.42
C LEU A 174 -21.86 -3.53 7.94
N GLU A 175 -21.73 -3.73 6.64
CA GLU A 175 -21.43 -5.03 6.05
C GLU A 175 -20.06 -5.55 6.54
N ALA A 176 -19.02 -4.71 6.52
CA ALA A 176 -17.70 -5.06 7.04
C ALA A 176 -17.77 -5.46 8.52
N TRP A 177 -18.51 -4.71 9.34
CA TRP A 177 -18.72 -5.04 10.74
C TRP A 177 -19.40 -6.41 10.92
N GLN A 178 -20.43 -6.70 10.14
CA GLN A 178 -21.15 -7.98 10.21
C GLN A 178 -20.25 -9.17 9.84
N LEU A 179 -19.41 -9.01 8.80
CA LEU A 179 -18.45 -10.04 8.39
C LEU A 179 -17.37 -10.28 9.44
N LEU A 180 -16.85 -9.21 10.05
CA LEU A 180 -15.78 -9.29 11.05
C LEU A 180 -16.27 -9.80 12.40
N SER A 181 -17.50 -9.50 12.81
CA SER A 181 -18.06 -9.91 14.11
C SER A 181 -18.54 -11.36 14.14
N GLY A 182 -18.68 -11.99 12.99
CA GLY A 182 -19.11 -13.39 12.86
C GLY A 182 -17.97 -14.39 12.62
N SER A 183 -16.72 -13.92 12.59
CA SER A 183 -15.52 -14.71 12.27
C SER A 183 -14.69 -15.05 13.52
#